data_9da3890b76a13d3da218154d1da87c8e
#
_entry.id   9da3890b76a13d3da218154d1da87c8e
#
_cell.length_a   1.000
_cell.length_b   1.000
_cell.length_c   1.000
_cell.angle_alpha   90.00
_cell.angle_beta   90.00
_cell.angle_gamma   90.00
#
_symmetry.space_group_name_H-M   'P 1'
#
loop_
_entity.id
_entity.type
_entity.pdbx_description
1 polymer ?
#
loop_
_entity_poly.entity_id
_entity_poly.type
_entity_poly.pdbx_seq_one_letter_code
_entity_poly.pdbx_strand_id
1 'polypeptide(L)'
;MRESNRDKLLDGVVRLIERDGVTAVTFDAVAAETGITRGGIIYHFSSRDELILATHQHLARQWEAQLLSLTPDPDLPADRYKAYVQSCSRDATRAELLMMLESAGDERLAQVWSEVMDHWAPPAPQVDDPVGRANFLARIAADGLWAHRAMGGRPLSPEVKAMVTDSLLRMME
;
A
#
# COMPACT_ATOMS: atom_id res chain seq x y z
N MET A 1 -10.93 2.29 20.41
CA MET A 1 -11.20 3.59 19.75
C MET A 1 -12.39 3.39 18.83
N ARG A 2 -13.39 4.25 18.84
CA ARG A 2 -14.61 4.07 18.02
C ARG A 2 -14.24 4.41 16.58
N GLU A 3 -14.34 3.45 15.68
CA GLU A 3 -14.11 3.63 14.24
C GLU A 3 -14.99 4.79 13.72
N SER A 4 -14.39 5.72 12.98
CA SER A 4 -15.15 6.86 12.46
C SER A 4 -16.05 6.38 11.31
N ASN A 5 -17.20 7.01 11.12
CA ASN A 5 -18.07 6.70 9.97
C ASN A 5 -17.32 6.88 8.66
N ARG A 6 -16.33 7.76 8.62
CA ARG A 6 -15.49 8.02 7.45
C ARG A 6 -14.57 6.83 7.16
N ASP A 7 -13.93 6.24 8.18
CA ASP A 7 -13.04 5.09 7.99
C ASP A 7 -13.85 3.85 7.57
N LYS A 8 -14.99 3.60 8.25
CA LYS A 8 -15.92 2.53 7.87
C LYS A 8 -16.39 2.65 6.40
N LEU A 9 -16.60 3.88 5.93
CA LEU A 9 -16.99 4.16 4.55
C LEU A 9 -15.84 3.82 3.60
N LEU A 10 -14.62 4.26 3.90
CA LEU A 10 -13.43 3.99 3.07
C LEU A 10 -13.07 2.50 3.04
N ASP A 11 -13.18 1.78 4.17
CA ASP A 11 -13.03 0.32 4.18
C ASP A 11 -14.09 -0.39 3.32
N GLY A 12 -15.32 0.13 3.28
CA GLY A 12 -16.35 -0.35 2.37
C GLY A 12 -16.00 -0.13 0.90
N VAL A 13 -15.41 1.03 0.57
CA VAL A 13 -14.90 1.29 -0.79
C VAL A 13 -13.79 0.32 -1.16
N VAL A 14 -12.84 0.05 -0.26
CA VAL A 14 -11.76 -0.93 -0.50
C VAL A 14 -12.34 -2.33 -0.76
N ARG A 15 -13.33 -2.79 0.04
CA ARG A 15 -14.00 -4.08 -0.22
C ARG A 15 -14.71 -4.11 -1.57
N LEU A 16 -15.36 -3.01 -1.96
CA LEU A 16 -16.01 -2.89 -3.26
C LEU A 16 -14.99 -2.98 -4.40
N ILE A 17 -13.85 -2.29 -4.29
CA ILE A 17 -12.76 -2.35 -5.26
C ILE A 17 -12.17 -3.77 -5.34
N GLU A 18 -11.95 -4.42 -4.20
CA GLU A 18 -11.43 -5.80 -4.14
C GLU A 18 -12.31 -6.77 -4.92
N ARG A 19 -13.65 -6.64 -4.79
CA ARG A 19 -14.62 -7.53 -5.43
C ARG A 19 -14.87 -7.15 -6.89
N ASP A 20 -15.16 -5.87 -7.16
CA ASP A 20 -15.79 -5.42 -8.41
C ASP A 20 -14.90 -4.46 -9.23
N GLY A 21 -13.81 -3.98 -8.66
CA GLY A 21 -12.86 -3.04 -9.30
C GLY A 21 -13.22 -1.56 -9.09
N VAL A 22 -12.28 -0.67 -9.47
CA VAL A 22 -12.38 0.78 -9.24
C VAL A 22 -13.55 1.42 -9.97
N THR A 23 -13.92 0.93 -11.16
CA THR A 23 -15.03 1.46 -11.96
C THR A 23 -16.40 1.21 -11.32
N ALA A 24 -16.51 0.21 -10.43
CA ALA A 24 -17.74 -0.08 -9.69
C ALA A 24 -18.01 0.93 -8.55
N VAL A 25 -17.04 1.77 -8.18
CA VAL A 25 -17.20 2.75 -7.10
C VAL A 25 -18.14 3.87 -7.55
N THR A 26 -19.38 3.78 -7.09
CA THR A 26 -20.41 4.82 -7.20
C THR A 26 -20.99 5.09 -5.81
N PHE A 27 -21.61 6.24 -5.60
CA PHE A 27 -22.22 6.53 -4.30
C PHE A 27 -23.33 5.52 -3.92
N ASP A 28 -24.08 5.03 -4.91
CA ASP A 28 -25.13 4.04 -4.66
C ASP A 28 -24.55 2.66 -4.30
N ALA A 29 -23.48 2.22 -5.00
CA ALA A 29 -22.78 0.98 -4.68
C ALA A 29 -22.14 1.02 -3.29
N VAL A 30 -21.51 2.17 -2.94
CA VAL A 30 -20.90 2.36 -1.62
C VAL A 30 -21.98 2.43 -0.52
N ALA A 31 -23.14 3.05 -0.79
CA ALA A 31 -24.27 3.05 0.15
C ALA A 31 -24.78 1.64 0.42
N ALA A 32 -24.92 0.83 -0.63
CA ALA A 32 -25.31 -0.57 -0.52
C ALA A 32 -24.30 -1.42 0.27
N GLU A 33 -22.99 -1.20 0.02
CA GLU A 33 -21.89 -1.94 0.67
C GLU A 33 -21.77 -1.59 2.17
N THR A 34 -21.92 -0.31 2.52
CA THR A 34 -21.62 0.18 3.89
C THR A 34 -22.83 0.31 4.78
N GLY A 35 -24.04 0.36 4.20
CA GLY A 35 -25.27 0.71 4.90
C GLY A 35 -25.37 2.20 5.25
N ILE A 36 -24.45 3.05 4.77
CA ILE A 36 -24.48 4.50 4.96
C ILE A 36 -25.32 5.10 3.83
N THR A 37 -26.25 6.01 4.18
CA THR A 37 -27.09 6.64 3.18
C THR A 37 -26.28 7.45 2.16
N ARG A 38 -26.77 7.56 0.91
CA ARG A 38 -26.14 8.39 -0.12
C ARG A 38 -25.89 9.83 0.36
N GLY A 39 -26.84 10.43 1.10
CA GLY A 39 -26.66 11.76 1.70
C GLY A 39 -25.53 11.81 2.74
N GLY A 40 -25.37 10.75 3.53
CA GLY A 40 -24.28 10.60 4.46
C GLY A 40 -22.93 10.49 3.76
N ILE A 41 -22.85 9.81 2.61
CA ILE A 41 -21.63 9.74 1.80
C ILE A 41 -21.30 11.12 1.21
N ILE A 42 -22.29 11.80 0.61
CA ILE A 42 -22.12 13.15 0.02
C ILE A 42 -21.69 14.18 1.08
N TYR A 43 -22.11 14.02 2.32
CA TYR A 43 -21.64 14.87 3.42
C TYR A 43 -20.13 14.77 3.65
N HIS A 44 -19.53 13.58 3.44
CA HIS A 44 -18.11 13.34 3.61
C HIS A 44 -17.29 13.57 2.33
N PHE A 45 -17.88 13.34 1.17
CA PHE A 45 -17.20 13.38 -0.14
C PHE A 45 -18.12 13.98 -1.20
N SER A 46 -17.74 15.14 -1.73
CA SER A 46 -18.56 15.91 -2.68
C SER A 46 -18.62 15.28 -4.07
N SER A 47 -17.62 14.44 -4.41
CA SER A 47 -17.50 13.79 -5.71
C SER A 47 -16.92 12.37 -5.60
N ARG A 48 -17.07 11.58 -6.68
CA ARG A 48 -16.43 10.29 -6.81
C ARG A 48 -14.90 10.40 -6.75
N ASP A 49 -14.34 11.41 -7.40
CA ASP A 49 -12.89 11.62 -7.46
C ASP A 49 -12.33 11.95 -6.07
N GLU A 50 -13.05 12.73 -5.28
CA GLU A 50 -12.69 13.00 -3.88
C GLU A 50 -12.75 11.72 -3.03
N LEU A 51 -13.76 10.88 -3.24
CA LEU A 51 -13.88 9.59 -2.56
C LEU A 51 -12.72 8.66 -2.94
N ILE A 52 -12.35 8.59 -4.22
CA ILE A 52 -11.20 7.79 -4.70
C ILE A 52 -9.90 8.32 -4.09
N LEU A 53 -9.64 9.62 -4.14
CA LEU A 53 -8.44 10.22 -3.51
C LEU A 53 -8.38 9.90 -2.02
N ALA A 54 -9.49 10.04 -1.30
CA ALA A 54 -9.55 9.71 0.11
C ALA A 54 -9.31 8.22 0.39
N THR A 55 -9.69 7.34 -0.54
CA THR A 55 -9.42 5.89 -0.46
C THR A 55 -7.92 5.60 -0.63
N HIS A 56 -7.23 6.26 -1.57
CA HIS A 56 -5.77 6.18 -1.67
C HIS A 56 -5.09 6.63 -0.37
N GLN A 57 -5.48 7.79 0.16
CA GLN A 57 -4.96 8.30 1.43
C GLN A 57 -5.22 7.36 2.60
N HIS A 58 -6.36 6.68 2.62
CA HIS A 58 -6.71 5.70 3.64
C HIS A 58 -5.80 4.47 3.59
N LEU A 59 -5.60 3.89 2.42
CA LEU A 59 -4.69 2.76 2.20
C LEU A 59 -3.24 3.14 2.52
N ALA A 60 -2.78 4.31 2.09
CA ALA A 60 -1.45 4.81 2.39
C ALA A 60 -1.20 4.95 3.90
N ARG A 61 -2.17 5.52 4.66
CA ARG A 61 -2.09 5.59 6.14
C ARG A 61 -2.11 4.22 6.80
N GLN A 62 -2.90 3.26 6.30
CA GLN A 62 -2.90 1.90 6.82
C GLN A 62 -1.54 1.23 6.61
N TRP A 63 -0.95 1.40 5.44
CA TRP A 63 0.38 0.89 5.15
C TRP A 63 1.45 1.57 6.02
N GLU A 64 1.42 2.89 6.15
CA GLU A 64 2.35 3.61 7.03
C GLU A 64 2.23 3.18 8.49
N ALA A 65 1.02 2.95 9.00
CA ALA A 65 0.80 2.40 10.33
C ALA A 65 1.40 0.99 10.48
N GLN A 66 1.34 0.16 9.44
CA GLN A 66 2.00 -1.15 9.40
C GLN A 66 3.53 -0.99 9.44
N LEU A 67 4.11 -0.09 8.63
CA LEU A 67 5.55 0.19 8.61
C LEU A 67 6.05 0.65 9.98
N LEU A 68 5.32 1.56 10.63
CA LEU A 68 5.61 1.99 12.00
C LEU A 68 5.57 0.84 13.02
N SER A 69 4.69 -0.14 12.83
CA SER A 69 4.62 -1.31 13.71
C SER A 69 5.78 -2.30 13.53
N LEU A 70 6.46 -2.24 12.38
CA LEU A 70 7.58 -3.13 12.03
C LEU A 70 8.94 -2.49 12.33
N THR A 71 8.99 -1.18 12.52
CA THR A 71 10.27 -0.47 12.72
C THR A 71 10.59 -0.26 14.19
N PRO A 72 11.80 -0.61 14.65
CA PRO A 72 12.27 -0.32 16.01
C PRO A 72 12.45 1.18 16.25
N ASP A 73 13.01 1.90 15.27
CA ASP A 73 13.28 3.33 15.33
C ASP A 73 12.93 4.00 14.00
N PRO A 74 11.80 4.74 13.93
CA PRO A 74 11.38 5.41 12.70
C PRO A 74 12.26 6.61 12.30
N ASP A 75 13.12 7.09 13.18
CA ASP A 75 14.05 8.19 12.86
C ASP A 75 15.30 7.68 12.13
N LEU A 76 15.60 6.38 12.22
CA LEU A 76 16.74 5.75 11.55
C LEU A 76 16.37 5.25 10.14
N PRO A 77 16.99 5.78 9.06
CA PRO A 77 16.71 5.31 7.69
C PRO A 77 16.89 3.80 7.51
N ALA A 78 17.91 3.21 8.10
CA ALA A 78 18.18 1.77 8.00
C ALA A 78 17.03 0.93 8.55
N ASP A 79 16.41 1.34 9.66
CA ASP A 79 15.27 0.65 10.26
C ASP A 79 14.00 0.82 9.44
N ARG A 80 13.76 2.03 8.87
CA ARG A 80 12.66 2.25 7.93
C ARG A 80 12.79 1.36 6.69
N TYR A 81 13.98 1.27 6.10
CA TYR A 81 14.22 0.45 4.91
C TYR A 81 13.99 -1.05 5.18
N LYS A 82 14.41 -1.54 6.35
CA LYS A 82 14.13 -2.92 6.79
C LYS A 82 12.64 -3.15 7.00
N ALA A 83 11.93 -2.22 7.64
CA ALA A 83 10.48 -2.28 7.83
C ALA A 83 9.74 -2.32 6.48
N TYR A 84 10.20 -1.53 5.49
CA TYR A 84 9.66 -1.57 4.13
C TYR A 84 9.77 -2.98 3.53
N VAL A 85 10.98 -3.56 3.53
CA VAL A 85 11.21 -4.92 2.99
C VAL A 85 10.36 -5.96 3.71
N GLN A 86 10.25 -5.87 5.04
CA GLN A 86 9.41 -6.77 5.84
C GLN A 86 7.93 -6.64 5.50
N SER A 87 7.43 -5.43 5.23
CA SER A 87 6.04 -5.18 4.88
C SER A 87 5.62 -5.86 3.58
N CYS A 88 6.57 -6.08 2.67
CA CYS A 88 6.37 -6.73 1.38
C CYS A 88 6.29 -8.28 1.46
N SER A 89 6.44 -8.88 2.65
CA SER A 89 6.38 -10.35 2.83
C SER A 89 4.97 -10.94 2.65
N ARG A 90 3.93 -10.11 2.68
CA ARG A 90 2.54 -10.48 2.34
C ARG A 90 2.26 -10.35 0.86
N ASP A 91 1.23 -11.03 0.36
CA ASP A 91 0.75 -10.82 -1.00
C ASP A 91 0.01 -9.47 -1.10
N ALA A 92 0.16 -8.81 -2.26
CA ALA A 92 -0.69 -7.69 -2.63
C ALA A 92 -2.15 -8.12 -2.68
N THR A 93 -3.06 -7.27 -2.20
CA THR A 93 -4.49 -7.43 -2.47
C THR A 93 -4.81 -6.92 -3.88
N ARG A 94 -5.94 -7.38 -4.44
CA ARG A 94 -6.39 -6.89 -5.74
C ARG A 94 -6.71 -5.40 -5.69
N ALA A 95 -7.31 -4.93 -4.59
CA ALA A 95 -7.59 -3.51 -4.40
C ALA A 95 -6.31 -2.66 -4.43
N GLU A 96 -5.26 -3.06 -3.71
CA GLU A 96 -3.97 -2.33 -3.70
C GLU A 96 -3.38 -2.21 -5.10
N LEU A 97 -3.34 -3.31 -5.87
CA LEU A 97 -2.82 -3.31 -7.23
C LEU A 97 -3.63 -2.43 -8.18
N LEU A 98 -4.98 -2.51 -8.10
CA LEU A 98 -5.87 -1.66 -8.90
C LEU A 98 -5.68 -0.18 -8.57
N MET A 99 -5.56 0.16 -7.29
CA MET A 99 -5.33 1.53 -6.84
C MET A 99 -3.95 2.04 -7.29
N MET A 100 -2.90 1.21 -7.26
CA MET A 100 -1.60 1.59 -7.81
C MET A 100 -1.65 1.85 -9.32
N LEU A 101 -2.37 1.03 -10.08
CA LEU A 101 -2.56 1.26 -11.52
C LEU A 101 -3.37 2.53 -11.81
N GLU A 102 -4.39 2.82 -10.99
CA GLU A 102 -5.18 4.05 -11.10
C GLU A 102 -4.30 5.28 -10.85
N SER A 103 -3.39 5.22 -9.86
CA SER A 103 -2.48 6.32 -9.55
C SER A 103 -1.49 6.64 -10.67
N ALA A 104 -1.14 5.67 -11.52
CA ALA A 104 -0.24 5.90 -12.64
C ALA A 104 -0.79 6.89 -13.69
N GLY A 105 -2.10 7.11 -13.71
CA GLY A 105 -2.78 8.03 -14.62
C GLY A 105 -3.14 9.41 -14.02
N ASP A 106 -2.94 9.62 -12.73
CA ASP A 106 -3.30 10.87 -12.03
C ASP A 106 -2.22 11.26 -11.02
N GLU A 107 -1.55 12.40 -11.27
CA GLU A 107 -0.44 12.91 -10.44
C GLU A 107 -0.83 13.13 -8.97
N ARG A 108 -2.07 13.55 -8.69
CA ARG A 108 -2.56 13.74 -7.31
C ARG A 108 -2.66 12.41 -6.56
N LEU A 109 -3.05 11.33 -7.24
CA LEU A 109 -3.12 10.00 -6.66
C LEU A 109 -1.70 9.42 -6.51
N ALA A 110 -0.83 9.63 -7.49
CA ALA A 110 0.56 9.21 -7.44
C ALA A 110 1.32 9.86 -6.27
N GLN A 111 1.07 11.14 -5.99
CA GLN A 111 1.70 11.87 -4.88
C GLN A 111 1.42 11.21 -3.53
N VAL A 112 0.22 10.69 -3.29
CA VAL A 112 -0.13 10.01 -2.03
C VAL A 112 0.81 8.83 -1.74
N TRP A 113 1.16 8.07 -2.78
CA TRP A 113 2.05 6.91 -2.65
C TRP A 113 3.53 7.32 -2.61
N SER A 114 3.93 8.31 -3.41
CA SER A 114 5.31 8.80 -3.42
C SER A 114 5.72 9.38 -2.06
N GLU A 115 4.84 10.07 -1.34
CA GLU A 115 5.11 10.58 0.01
C GLU A 115 5.50 9.45 0.98
N VAL A 116 4.79 8.31 0.97
CA VAL A 116 5.14 7.15 1.80
C VAL A 116 6.42 6.49 1.29
N MET A 117 6.54 6.31 -0.03
CA MET A 117 7.71 5.67 -0.64
C MET A 117 9.00 6.45 -0.38
N ASP A 118 8.98 7.77 -0.51
CA ASP A 118 10.16 8.64 -0.31
C ASP A 118 10.63 8.63 1.14
N HIS A 119 9.71 8.41 2.08
CA HIS A 119 10.05 8.33 3.50
C HIS A 119 10.54 6.93 3.92
N TRP A 120 9.92 5.87 3.42
CA TRP A 120 10.10 4.51 3.94
C TRP A 120 10.96 3.60 3.08
N ALA A 121 10.96 3.80 1.76
CA ALA A 121 11.64 2.89 0.85
C ALA A 121 13.09 3.31 0.58
N PRO A 122 14.03 2.36 0.41
CA PRO A 122 15.39 2.68 -0.05
C PRO A 122 15.36 3.49 -1.35
N PRO A 123 16.03 4.65 -1.41
CA PRO A 123 16.09 5.46 -2.62
C PRO A 123 16.98 4.81 -3.69
N ALA A 124 16.86 5.28 -4.93
CA ALA A 124 17.78 4.89 -5.99
C ALA A 124 19.23 5.28 -5.60
N PRO A 125 20.20 4.36 -5.72
CA PRO A 125 21.57 4.59 -5.29
C PRO A 125 22.35 5.48 -6.27
N GLN A 126 23.41 6.12 -5.78
CA GLN A 126 24.44 6.67 -6.64
C GLN A 126 25.31 5.54 -7.22
N VAL A 127 25.99 5.81 -8.36
CA VAL A 127 26.78 4.80 -9.07
C VAL A 127 27.85 4.15 -8.19
N ASP A 128 28.50 4.96 -7.33
CA ASP A 128 29.61 4.54 -6.46
C ASP A 128 29.17 4.22 -5.03
N ASP A 129 27.86 3.97 -4.80
CA ASP A 129 27.29 3.62 -3.50
C ASP A 129 26.93 2.13 -3.43
N PRO A 130 27.81 1.26 -2.93
CA PRO A 130 27.55 -0.17 -2.82
C PRO A 130 26.47 -0.50 -1.78
N VAL A 131 26.36 0.27 -0.69
CA VAL A 131 25.33 0.06 0.35
C VAL A 131 23.97 0.47 -0.15
N GLY A 132 23.86 1.66 -0.76
CA GLY A 132 22.60 2.11 -1.37
C GLY A 132 22.15 1.16 -2.47
N ARG A 133 23.08 0.61 -3.27
CA ARG A 133 22.76 -0.40 -4.29
C ARG A 133 22.19 -1.68 -3.69
N ALA A 134 22.78 -2.18 -2.60
CA ALA A 134 22.27 -3.38 -1.90
C ALA A 134 20.86 -3.13 -1.35
N ASN A 135 20.65 -1.99 -0.68
CA ASN A 135 19.34 -1.58 -0.17
C ASN A 135 18.29 -1.46 -1.29
N PHE A 136 18.66 -0.84 -2.41
CA PHE A 136 17.75 -0.67 -3.54
C PHE A 136 17.41 -1.99 -4.23
N LEU A 137 18.37 -2.90 -4.36
CA LEU A 137 18.12 -4.25 -4.88
C LEU A 137 17.19 -5.04 -3.96
N ALA A 138 17.38 -4.93 -2.64
CA ALA A 138 16.48 -5.53 -1.66
C ALA A 138 15.04 -4.98 -1.79
N ARG A 139 14.88 -3.65 -1.99
CA ARG A 139 13.59 -3.02 -2.29
C ARG A 139 12.95 -3.61 -3.54
N ILE A 140 13.64 -3.61 -4.69
CA ILE A 140 13.08 -4.13 -5.96
C ILE A 140 12.66 -5.59 -5.83
N ALA A 141 13.46 -6.40 -5.12
CA ALA A 141 13.12 -7.80 -4.88
C ALA A 141 11.92 -7.97 -3.93
N ALA A 142 11.80 -7.10 -2.91
CA ALA A 142 10.65 -7.08 -2.01
C ALA A 142 9.37 -6.66 -2.73
N ASP A 143 9.42 -5.64 -3.59
CA ASP A 143 8.30 -5.23 -4.45
C ASP A 143 7.86 -6.39 -5.36
N GLY A 144 8.84 -7.12 -5.94
CA GLY A 144 8.60 -8.32 -6.72
C GLY A 144 7.96 -9.45 -5.90
N LEU A 145 8.37 -9.66 -4.65
CA LEU A 145 7.78 -10.65 -3.75
C LEU A 145 6.33 -10.31 -3.42
N TRP A 146 6.04 -9.05 -3.12
CA TRP A 146 4.70 -8.55 -2.83
C TRP A 146 3.75 -8.70 -4.03
N ALA A 147 4.21 -8.38 -5.25
CA ALA A 147 3.42 -8.48 -6.47
C ALA A 147 3.43 -9.88 -7.10
N HIS A 148 4.25 -10.83 -6.61
CA HIS A 148 4.52 -12.14 -7.23
C HIS A 148 3.25 -12.88 -7.65
N ARG A 149 2.29 -13.01 -6.72
CA ARG A 149 1.04 -13.73 -6.98
C ARG A 149 0.20 -13.05 -8.07
N ALA A 150 0.17 -11.72 -8.07
CA ALA A 150 -0.60 -10.93 -9.04
C ALA A 150 -0.01 -11.01 -10.46
N MET A 151 1.31 -11.20 -10.58
CA MET A 151 2.01 -11.41 -11.85
C MET A 151 1.91 -12.86 -12.37
N GLY A 152 1.01 -13.68 -11.83
CA GLY A 152 0.82 -15.07 -12.23
C GLY A 152 1.74 -16.08 -11.52
N GLY A 153 2.45 -15.66 -10.49
CA GLY A 153 3.27 -16.54 -9.66
C GLY A 153 2.41 -17.56 -8.88
N ARG A 154 2.95 -18.76 -8.64
CA ARG A 154 2.31 -19.72 -7.76
C ARG A 154 2.37 -19.22 -6.31
N PRO A 155 1.35 -19.47 -5.49
CA PRO A 155 1.39 -19.13 -4.07
C PRO A 155 2.66 -19.67 -3.40
N LEU A 156 3.37 -18.83 -2.68
CA LEU A 156 4.53 -19.22 -1.87
C LEU A 156 4.06 -19.58 -0.48
N SER A 157 4.69 -20.61 0.13
CA SER A 157 4.42 -20.93 1.53
C SER A 157 4.96 -19.82 2.45
N PRO A 158 4.41 -19.69 3.68
CA PRO A 158 4.92 -18.72 4.66
C PRO A 158 6.42 -18.88 4.93
N GLU A 159 6.92 -20.12 4.96
CA GLU A 159 8.33 -20.44 5.20
C GLU A 159 9.22 -19.92 4.05
N VAL A 160 8.78 -20.08 2.80
CA VAL A 160 9.51 -19.56 1.63
C VAL A 160 9.52 -18.04 1.64
N LYS A 161 8.40 -17.39 1.96
CA LYS A 161 8.33 -15.93 2.09
C LYS A 161 9.27 -15.42 3.17
N ALA A 162 9.25 -16.03 4.35
CA ALA A 162 10.15 -15.69 5.44
C ALA A 162 11.63 -15.85 5.03
N MET A 163 11.98 -16.99 4.43
CA MET A 163 13.34 -17.24 3.94
C MET A 163 13.83 -16.18 2.96
N VAL A 164 12.98 -15.79 1.99
CA VAL A 164 13.31 -14.75 1.01
C VAL A 164 13.46 -13.40 1.71
N THR A 165 12.51 -13.01 2.56
CA THR A 165 12.56 -11.76 3.32
C THR A 165 13.83 -11.67 4.17
N ASP A 166 14.18 -12.71 4.92
CA ASP A 166 15.42 -12.77 5.71
C ASP A 166 16.67 -12.64 4.84
N SER A 167 16.64 -13.20 3.63
CA SER A 167 17.77 -13.08 2.69
C SER A 167 17.93 -11.64 2.19
N LEU A 168 16.82 -10.94 1.93
CA LEU A 168 16.84 -9.53 1.54
C LEU A 168 17.33 -8.64 2.69
N LEU A 169 16.90 -8.89 3.92
CA LEU A 169 17.35 -8.14 5.10
C LEU A 169 18.87 -8.31 5.34
N ARG A 170 19.41 -9.52 5.18
CA ARG A 170 20.87 -9.76 5.25
C ARG A 170 21.65 -9.05 4.14
N MET A 171 21.05 -8.81 2.97
CA MET A 171 21.69 -8.04 1.90
C MET A 171 21.87 -6.57 2.28
N MET A 172 21.07 -6.07 3.23
CA MET A 172 21.07 -4.68 3.69
C MET A 172 22.01 -4.43 4.90
N GLU A 173 22.68 -5.46 5.41
CA GLU A 173 23.68 -5.39 6.48
C GLU A 173 25.07 -5.04 5.92
#